data_02eb917de2c45ccc5577662b76331330
#
_entry.id   02eb917de2c45ccc5577662b76331330
#
_cell.length_a   1.000
_cell.length_b   1.000
_cell.length_c   1.000
_cell.angle_alpha   90.00
_cell.angle_beta   90.00
_cell.angle_gamma   90.00
#
_symmetry.space_group_name_H-M   'P 1'
#
loop_
_entity.id
_entity.type
_entity.pdbx_description
1 polymer ?
#
loop_
_entity_poly.entity_id
_entity_poly.type
_entity_poly.pdbx_seq_one_letter_code
_entity_poly.pdbx_strand_id
1 'polypeptide(L)'
;MRRYAYIGEFNLINTLVGIVIGFTLTIWYVALDLRFDIDSALSVNVVIALATVTATAIHFDSVQRQKKDRVWEINKEIILKLFGSLSTAAQVSLDQMNFELASMSDHTVEQPDFDRENYNTLTKSLNESLTLYSPMLPDNVIEAIKKHKSKSEQIAEAYDNDVIDIIGAYDSDYGNHVELLGVLDTYIKRIAGTKYT
;
A
#
# COMPACT_ATOMS: atom_id res chain seq x y z
N MET A 1 12.54 -19.35 1.30
CA MET A 1 11.95 -20.46 2.09
C MET A 1 11.75 -20.18 3.60
N ARG A 2 12.14 -19.05 4.19
CA ARG A 2 11.98 -18.78 5.65
C ARG A 2 10.67 -18.08 6.08
N ARG A 3 9.84 -17.59 5.16
CA ARG A 3 8.61 -16.84 5.51
C ARG A 3 7.39 -17.70 5.86
N TYR A 4 7.36 -18.98 5.46
CA TYR A 4 6.23 -19.86 5.77
C TYR A 4 6.26 -20.45 7.19
N ALA A 5 7.41 -20.48 7.84
CA ALA A 5 7.54 -20.97 9.23
C ALA A 5 6.90 -20.04 10.25
N TYR A 6 6.95 -18.72 10.04
CA TYR A 6 6.45 -17.73 11.00
C TYR A 6 4.91 -17.67 11.12
N ILE A 7 4.19 -17.96 10.02
CA ILE A 7 2.71 -17.98 10.05
C ILE A 7 2.20 -19.23 10.78
N GLY A 8 2.91 -20.34 10.69
CA GLY A 8 2.56 -21.57 11.39
C GLY A 8 2.76 -21.49 12.91
N GLU A 9 3.83 -20.87 13.36
CA GLU A 9 4.14 -20.74 14.81
C GLU A 9 3.16 -19.80 15.52
N PHE A 10 2.75 -18.71 14.89
CA PHE A 10 1.78 -17.77 15.47
C PHE A 10 0.39 -18.40 15.64
N ASN A 11 -0.04 -19.22 14.70
CA ASN A 11 -1.30 -19.97 14.81
C ASN A 11 -1.23 -21.06 15.92
N LEU A 12 -0.11 -21.72 16.07
CA LEU A 12 0.07 -22.79 17.07
C LEU A 12 0.10 -22.22 18.49
N ILE A 13 0.78 -21.10 18.71
CA ILE A 13 0.80 -20.40 20.01
C ILE A 13 -0.61 -19.91 20.38
N ASN A 14 -1.33 -19.27 19.45
CA ASN A 14 -2.68 -18.81 19.70
C ASN A 14 -3.65 -19.95 20.01
N THR A 15 -3.51 -21.08 19.34
CA THR A 15 -4.29 -22.30 19.60
C THR A 15 -3.98 -22.86 21.00
N LEU A 16 -2.70 -22.94 21.38
CA LEU A 16 -2.25 -23.39 22.70
C LEU A 16 -2.78 -22.48 23.81
N VAL A 17 -2.69 -21.16 23.63
CA VAL A 17 -3.24 -20.16 24.57
C VAL A 17 -4.76 -20.32 24.69
N GLY A 18 -5.49 -20.53 23.58
CA GLY A 18 -6.93 -20.79 23.61
C GLY A 18 -7.30 -22.04 24.39
N ILE A 19 -6.54 -23.13 24.22
CA ILE A 19 -6.74 -24.38 24.96
C ILE A 19 -6.51 -24.17 26.48
N VAL A 20 -5.44 -23.49 26.86
CA VAL A 20 -5.12 -23.22 28.27
C VAL A 20 -6.21 -22.37 28.93
N ILE A 21 -6.65 -21.31 28.25
CA ILE A 21 -7.74 -20.45 28.74
C ILE A 21 -9.04 -21.27 28.88
N GLY A 22 -9.42 -22.06 27.87
CA GLY A 22 -10.60 -22.90 27.92
C GLY A 22 -10.56 -23.89 29.07
N PHE A 23 -9.43 -24.56 29.27
CA PHE A 23 -9.25 -25.51 30.36
C PHE A 23 -9.33 -24.83 31.74
N THR A 24 -8.71 -23.66 31.90
CA THR A 24 -8.77 -22.88 33.16
C THR A 24 -10.21 -22.45 33.47
N LEU A 25 -10.95 -21.95 32.47
CA LEU A 25 -12.37 -21.57 32.63
C LEU A 25 -13.25 -22.78 33.02
N THR A 26 -12.99 -23.93 32.43
CA THR A 26 -13.72 -25.17 32.77
C THR A 26 -13.48 -25.59 34.22
N ILE A 27 -12.24 -25.59 34.69
CA ILE A 27 -11.91 -25.90 36.07
C ILE A 27 -12.58 -24.91 37.02
N TRP A 28 -12.52 -23.63 36.71
CA TRP A 28 -13.18 -22.59 37.54
C TRP A 28 -14.70 -22.79 37.60
N TYR A 29 -15.31 -23.13 36.45
CA TYR A 29 -16.75 -23.43 36.40
C TYR A 29 -17.10 -24.59 37.29
N VAL A 30 -16.42 -25.73 37.20
CA VAL A 30 -16.65 -26.90 38.03
C VAL A 30 -16.45 -26.61 39.51
N ALA A 31 -15.41 -25.83 39.88
CA ALA A 31 -15.14 -25.43 41.24
C ALA A 31 -16.25 -24.52 41.84
N LEU A 32 -16.79 -23.63 41.02
CA LEU A 32 -17.90 -22.74 41.41
C LEU A 32 -19.22 -23.49 41.52
N ASP A 33 -19.52 -24.42 40.58
CA ASP A 33 -20.70 -25.25 40.59
C ASP A 33 -20.82 -26.12 41.88
N LEU A 34 -19.71 -26.75 42.26
CA LEU A 34 -19.59 -27.52 43.50
C LEU A 34 -19.80 -26.70 44.79
N ARG A 35 -19.63 -25.38 44.72
CA ARG A 35 -19.68 -24.51 45.91
C ARG A 35 -20.97 -23.70 46.03
N PHE A 36 -21.64 -23.40 44.90
CA PHE A 36 -22.75 -22.44 44.82
C PHE A 36 -24.02 -22.99 44.18
N ASP A 37 -24.06 -24.27 43.81
CA ASP A 37 -25.22 -24.90 43.15
C ASP A 37 -25.76 -24.06 41.99
N ILE A 38 -24.85 -23.69 41.06
CA ILE A 38 -25.16 -22.80 39.96
C ILE A 38 -26.08 -23.50 38.97
N ASP A 39 -27.14 -22.82 38.53
CA ASP A 39 -28.03 -23.32 37.49
C ASP A 39 -27.25 -23.67 36.21
N SER A 40 -27.18 -24.97 35.93
CA SER A 40 -26.45 -25.53 34.78
C SER A 40 -26.96 -24.99 33.45
N ALA A 41 -28.24 -24.66 33.33
CA ALA A 41 -28.82 -24.12 32.11
C ALA A 41 -28.32 -22.67 31.87
N LEU A 42 -28.24 -21.87 32.93
CA LEU A 42 -27.69 -20.51 32.84
C LEU A 42 -26.21 -20.52 32.41
N SER A 43 -25.44 -21.44 32.98
CA SER A 43 -23.99 -21.55 32.69
C SER A 43 -23.72 -21.96 31.25
N VAL A 44 -24.49 -22.94 30.74
CA VAL A 44 -24.39 -23.34 29.32
C VAL A 44 -24.76 -22.19 28.39
N ASN A 45 -25.81 -21.44 28.70
CA ASN A 45 -26.20 -20.27 27.88
C ASN A 45 -25.12 -19.17 27.85
N VAL A 46 -24.44 -18.90 28.99
CA VAL A 46 -23.33 -17.95 29.05
C VAL A 46 -22.16 -18.41 28.18
N VAL A 47 -21.78 -19.69 28.25
CA VAL A 47 -20.70 -20.25 27.43
C VAL A 47 -21.04 -20.17 25.93
N ILE A 48 -22.28 -20.52 25.55
CA ILE A 48 -22.73 -20.39 24.16
C ILE A 48 -22.69 -18.93 23.69
N ALA A 49 -23.15 -17.99 24.51
CA ALA A 49 -23.12 -16.57 24.19
C ALA A 49 -21.68 -16.06 23.97
N LEU A 50 -20.75 -16.41 24.86
CA LEU A 50 -19.33 -16.05 24.72
C LEU A 50 -18.69 -16.68 23.48
N ALA A 51 -18.96 -17.95 23.21
CA ALA A 51 -18.48 -18.62 22.02
C ALA A 51 -19.00 -17.96 20.73
N THR A 52 -20.28 -17.58 20.72
CA THR A 52 -20.92 -16.90 19.58
C THR A 52 -20.30 -15.52 19.33
N VAL A 53 -20.09 -14.72 20.38
CA VAL A 53 -19.44 -13.40 20.27
C VAL A 53 -18.02 -13.55 19.75
N THR A 54 -17.25 -14.50 20.28
CA THR A 54 -15.88 -14.77 19.82
C THR A 54 -15.83 -15.21 18.37
N ALA A 55 -16.68 -16.14 17.98
CA ALA A 55 -16.78 -16.61 16.59
C ALA A 55 -17.18 -15.49 15.63
N THR A 56 -18.11 -14.63 16.05
CA THR A 56 -18.54 -13.46 15.27
C THR A 56 -17.39 -12.45 15.09
N ALA A 57 -16.62 -12.18 16.16
CA ALA A 57 -15.47 -11.28 16.08
C ALA A 57 -14.39 -11.81 15.14
N ILE A 58 -14.05 -13.10 15.22
CA ILE A 58 -13.10 -13.75 14.31
C ILE A 58 -13.60 -13.71 12.86
N HIS A 59 -14.87 -14.01 12.65
CA HIS A 59 -15.46 -13.95 11.31
C HIS A 59 -15.41 -12.55 10.73
N PHE A 60 -15.76 -11.54 11.53
CA PHE A 60 -15.70 -10.14 11.09
C PHE A 60 -14.28 -9.71 10.70
N ASP A 61 -13.26 -10.04 11.51
CA ASP A 61 -11.86 -9.75 11.19
C ASP A 61 -11.41 -10.47 9.89
N SER A 62 -11.81 -11.74 9.73
CA SER A 62 -11.51 -12.51 8.51
C SER A 62 -12.13 -11.88 7.26
N VAL A 63 -13.39 -11.44 7.33
CA VAL A 63 -14.08 -10.76 6.21
C VAL A 63 -13.41 -9.43 5.88
N GLN A 64 -12.97 -8.67 6.88
CA GLN A 64 -12.25 -7.41 6.67
C GLN A 64 -10.91 -7.64 5.97
N ARG A 65 -10.15 -8.66 6.36
CA ARG A 65 -8.90 -9.03 5.69
C ARG A 65 -9.14 -9.46 4.25
N GLN A 66 -10.12 -10.34 4.00
CA GLN A 66 -10.46 -10.78 2.64
C GLN A 66 -10.87 -9.63 1.72
N LYS A 67 -11.58 -8.61 2.23
CA LYS A 67 -11.90 -7.41 1.45
C LYS A 67 -10.65 -6.64 1.04
N LYS A 68 -9.69 -6.44 1.96
CA LYS A 68 -8.40 -5.77 1.66
C LYS A 68 -7.59 -6.54 0.63
N ASP A 69 -7.50 -7.87 0.79
CA ASP A 69 -6.77 -8.74 -0.14
C ASP A 69 -7.38 -8.68 -1.54
N ARG A 70 -8.71 -8.69 -1.64
CA ARG A 70 -9.42 -8.58 -2.93
C ARG A 70 -9.18 -7.22 -3.60
N VAL A 71 -9.24 -6.12 -2.86
CA VAL A 71 -8.95 -4.78 -3.39
C VAL A 71 -7.51 -4.71 -3.88
N TRP A 72 -6.57 -5.30 -3.15
CA TRP A 72 -5.18 -5.38 -3.59
C TRP A 72 -5.02 -6.21 -4.87
N GLU A 73 -5.62 -7.41 -4.93
CA GLU A 73 -5.54 -8.27 -6.12
C GLU A 73 -6.05 -7.56 -7.39
N ILE A 74 -7.09 -6.74 -7.27
CA ILE A 74 -7.63 -5.99 -8.41
C ILE A 74 -6.69 -4.83 -8.81
N ASN A 75 -6.10 -4.15 -7.85
CA ASN A 75 -5.35 -2.91 -8.10
C ASN A 75 -3.85 -3.12 -8.27
N LYS A 76 -3.29 -4.27 -7.85
CA LYS A 76 -1.84 -4.47 -7.79
C LYS A 76 -1.14 -4.26 -9.14
N GLU A 77 -1.74 -4.75 -10.23
CA GLU A 77 -1.13 -4.68 -11.56
C GLU A 77 -0.97 -3.23 -12.00
N ILE A 78 -2.05 -2.43 -11.92
CA ILE A 78 -2.00 -1.03 -12.36
C ILE A 78 -1.12 -0.19 -11.44
N ILE A 79 -1.16 -0.44 -10.11
CA ILE A 79 -0.33 0.29 -9.15
C ILE A 79 1.15 -0.01 -9.33
N LEU A 80 1.52 -1.28 -9.52
CA LEU A 80 2.91 -1.66 -9.75
C LEU A 80 3.42 -1.17 -11.12
N LYS A 81 2.58 -1.21 -12.14
CA LYS A 81 2.90 -0.65 -13.46
C LYS A 81 3.11 0.86 -13.38
N LEU A 82 2.19 1.58 -12.72
CA LEU A 82 2.32 3.02 -12.51
C LEU A 82 3.58 3.36 -11.71
N PHE A 83 3.85 2.62 -10.63
CA PHE A 83 5.05 2.81 -9.81
C PHE A 83 6.34 2.58 -10.63
N GLY A 84 6.39 1.52 -11.43
CA GLY A 84 7.52 1.23 -12.30
C GLY A 84 7.76 2.32 -13.35
N SER A 85 6.72 2.70 -14.11
CA SER A 85 6.82 3.75 -15.13
C SER A 85 7.23 5.10 -14.53
N LEU A 86 6.69 5.43 -13.36
CA LEU A 86 7.01 6.66 -12.65
C LEU A 86 8.45 6.67 -12.12
N SER A 87 8.93 5.51 -11.61
CA SER A 87 10.33 5.37 -11.17
C SER A 87 11.31 5.55 -12.32
N THR A 88 11.00 4.99 -13.50
CA THR A 88 11.80 5.18 -14.71
C THR A 88 11.75 6.64 -15.18
N ALA A 89 10.58 7.28 -15.16
CA ALA A 89 10.46 8.69 -15.52
C ALA A 89 11.26 9.61 -14.59
N ALA A 90 11.23 9.36 -13.27
CA ALA A 90 12.04 10.08 -12.32
C ALA A 90 13.54 9.93 -12.60
N GLN A 91 13.99 8.71 -12.92
CA GLN A 91 15.40 8.49 -13.27
C GLN A 91 15.79 9.22 -14.55
N VAL A 92 14.94 9.18 -15.58
CA VAL A 92 15.18 9.90 -16.85
C VAL A 92 15.27 11.41 -16.60
N SER A 93 14.38 12.01 -15.80
CA SER A 93 14.44 13.43 -15.47
C SER A 93 15.75 13.78 -14.75
N LEU A 94 16.20 12.93 -13.81
CA LEU A 94 17.46 13.11 -13.11
C LEU A 94 18.68 13.00 -14.05
N ASP A 95 18.68 12.02 -14.95
CA ASP A 95 19.77 11.79 -15.90
C ASP A 95 19.87 12.95 -16.91
N GLN A 96 18.73 13.45 -17.41
CA GLN A 96 18.69 14.63 -18.28
C GLN A 96 19.16 15.90 -17.57
N MET A 97 18.74 16.12 -16.33
CA MET A 97 19.22 17.24 -15.53
C MET A 97 20.74 17.18 -15.35
N ASN A 98 21.29 16.03 -15.01
CA ASN A 98 22.72 15.83 -14.83
C ASN A 98 23.51 16.03 -16.14
N PHE A 99 22.93 15.58 -17.27
CA PHE A 99 23.52 15.81 -18.60
C PHE A 99 23.58 17.31 -18.93
N GLU A 100 22.50 18.06 -18.72
CA GLU A 100 22.47 19.50 -18.99
C GLU A 100 23.49 20.24 -18.13
N LEU A 101 23.59 19.89 -16.83
CA LEU A 101 24.60 20.45 -15.92
C LEU A 101 26.02 20.13 -16.37
N ALA A 102 26.29 18.91 -16.79
CA ALA A 102 27.63 18.51 -17.25
C ALA A 102 27.98 19.14 -18.59
N SER A 103 27.05 19.28 -19.52
CA SER A 103 27.24 19.86 -20.86
C SER A 103 27.61 21.34 -20.82
N MET A 104 27.23 22.06 -19.74
CA MET A 104 27.66 23.43 -19.50
C MET A 104 29.17 23.56 -19.31
N SER A 105 29.84 22.53 -18.82
CA SER A 105 31.29 22.51 -18.52
C SER A 105 32.09 21.66 -19.48
N ASP A 106 31.49 20.63 -20.09
CA ASP A 106 32.12 19.70 -21.01
C ASP A 106 31.17 19.32 -22.16
N HIS A 107 31.45 19.80 -23.37
CA HIS A 107 30.64 19.53 -24.56
C HIS A 107 30.83 18.12 -25.15
N THR A 108 31.66 17.28 -24.52
CA THR A 108 31.91 15.91 -24.98
C THR A 108 31.02 14.86 -24.29
N VAL A 109 30.15 15.29 -23.38
CA VAL A 109 29.25 14.39 -22.65
C VAL A 109 28.20 13.82 -23.59
N GLU A 110 28.03 12.49 -23.59
CA GLU A 110 27.04 11.81 -24.41
C GLU A 110 25.63 12.00 -23.81
N GLN A 111 24.69 12.39 -24.68
CA GLN A 111 23.31 12.61 -24.26
C GLN A 111 22.65 11.28 -23.87
N PRO A 112 22.01 11.18 -22.70
CA PRO A 112 21.25 9.98 -22.32
C PRO A 112 20.09 9.73 -23.26
N ASP A 113 19.79 8.45 -23.49
CA ASP A 113 18.67 8.04 -24.35
C ASP A 113 17.33 8.44 -23.70
N PHE A 114 16.45 9.06 -24.50
CA PHE A 114 15.12 9.46 -24.04
C PHE A 114 14.11 8.36 -24.36
N ASP A 115 13.72 7.62 -23.33
CA ASP A 115 12.69 6.56 -23.43
C ASP A 115 11.28 7.16 -23.58
N ARG A 116 10.94 7.50 -24.85
CA ARG A 116 9.62 8.02 -25.22
C ARG A 116 8.50 7.00 -24.93
N GLU A 117 8.78 5.70 -25.03
CA GLU A 117 7.79 4.65 -24.78
C GLU A 117 7.40 4.58 -23.29
N ASN A 118 8.38 4.75 -22.38
CA ASN A 118 8.10 4.83 -20.97
C ASN A 118 7.21 6.03 -20.61
N TYR A 119 7.45 7.19 -21.23
CA TYR A 119 6.65 8.40 -21.01
C TYR A 119 5.18 8.19 -21.47
N ASN A 120 4.98 7.56 -22.62
CA ASN A 120 3.65 7.18 -23.10
C ASN A 120 2.97 6.17 -22.15
N THR A 121 3.73 5.21 -21.65
CA THR A 121 3.25 4.21 -20.69
C THR A 121 2.85 4.85 -19.37
N LEU A 122 3.64 5.80 -18.86
CA LEU A 122 3.31 6.57 -17.66
C LEU A 122 2.02 7.36 -17.85
N THR A 123 1.92 8.14 -18.91
CA THR A 123 0.73 8.95 -19.23
C THR A 123 -0.52 8.07 -19.34
N LYS A 124 -0.42 6.94 -20.02
CA LYS A 124 -1.51 5.96 -20.12
C LYS A 124 -1.90 5.41 -18.75
N SER A 125 -0.94 5.01 -17.93
CA SER A 125 -1.18 4.44 -16.59
C SER A 125 -1.80 5.46 -15.64
N LEU A 126 -1.40 6.74 -15.71
CA LEU A 126 -2.03 7.83 -14.95
C LEU A 126 -3.50 8.02 -15.36
N ASN A 127 -3.79 8.04 -16.67
CA ASN A 127 -5.14 8.19 -17.20
C ASN A 127 -6.03 6.99 -16.85
N GLU A 128 -5.54 5.76 -17.00
CA GLU A 128 -6.24 4.53 -16.62
C GLU A 128 -6.57 4.55 -15.12
N SER A 129 -5.63 4.96 -14.28
CA SER A 129 -5.84 5.07 -12.82
C SER A 129 -6.97 6.04 -12.48
N LEU A 130 -7.09 7.16 -13.19
CA LEU A 130 -8.13 8.17 -12.94
C LEU A 130 -9.49 7.82 -13.56
N THR A 131 -9.53 7.00 -14.61
CA THR A 131 -10.77 6.69 -15.33
C THR A 131 -11.34 5.33 -14.98
N LEU A 132 -10.54 4.26 -15.08
CA LEU A 132 -11.00 2.89 -14.90
C LEU A 132 -10.89 2.44 -13.43
N TYR A 133 -9.83 2.82 -12.74
CA TYR A 133 -9.51 2.34 -11.40
C TYR A 133 -9.88 3.32 -10.28
N SER A 134 -10.33 4.53 -10.61
CA SER A 134 -10.72 5.54 -9.63
C SER A 134 -11.70 5.03 -8.54
N PRO A 135 -12.74 4.22 -8.85
CA PRO A 135 -13.64 3.73 -7.81
C PRO A 135 -13.00 2.73 -6.84
N MET A 136 -11.82 2.20 -7.17
CA MET A 136 -11.11 1.17 -6.42
C MET A 136 -9.87 1.69 -5.70
N LEU A 137 -9.43 2.92 -6.04
CA LEU A 137 -8.29 3.57 -5.43
C LEU A 137 -8.74 4.48 -4.28
N PRO A 138 -7.93 4.60 -3.21
CA PRO A 138 -8.22 5.55 -2.14
C PRO A 138 -8.14 7.01 -2.63
N ASP A 139 -8.95 7.88 -2.04
CA ASP A 139 -9.03 9.30 -2.43
C ASP A 139 -7.65 9.99 -2.40
N ASN A 140 -6.82 9.70 -1.40
CA ASN A 140 -5.49 10.28 -1.30
C ASN A 140 -4.55 9.88 -2.46
N VAL A 141 -4.71 8.70 -3.04
CA VAL A 141 -3.95 8.26 -4.22
C VAL A 141 -4.49 8.98 -5.46
N ILE A 142 -5.81 9.06 -5.60
CA ILE A 142 -6.46 9.77 -6.72
C ILE A 142 -6.06 11.25 -6.73
N GLU A 143 -6.11 11.91 -5.57
CA GLU A 143 -5.70 13.31 -5.43
C GLU A 143 -4.22 13.51 -5.76
N ALA A 144 -3.35 12.61 -5.32
CA ALA A 144 -1.93 12.67 -5.65
C ALA A 144 -1.67 12.52 -7.15
N ILE A 145 -2.39 11.62 -7.84
CA ILE A 145 -2.29 11.47 -9.30
C ILE A 145 -2.77 12.73 -10.01
N LYS A 146 -3.89 13.31 -9.60
CA LYS A 146 -4.40 14.57 -10.16
C LYS A 146 -3.41 15.72 -9.96
N LYS A 147 -2.87 15.84 -8.74
CA LYS A 147 -1.86 16.84 -8.41
C LYS A 147 -0.60 16.69 -9.26
N HIS A 148 -0.11 15.46 -9.43
CA HIS A 148 1.03 15.16 -10.29
C HIS A 148 0.79 15.63 -11.72
N LYS A 149 -0.37 15.28 -12.33
CA LYS A 149 -0.72 15.72 -13.69
C LYS A 149 -0.76 17.24 -13.80
N SER A 150 -1.44 17.91 -12.88
CA SER A 150 -1.54 19.38 -12.89
C SER A 150 -0.17 20.05 -12.72
N LYS A 151 0.71 19.49 -11.88
CA LYS A 151 2.09 19.98 -11.76
C LYS A 151 2.90 19.77 -13.04
N SER A 152 2.80 18.60 -13.70
CA SER A 152 3.49 18.37 -14.97
C SER A 152 3.04 19.35 -16.06
N GLU A 153 1.74 19.67 -16.13
CA GLU A 153 1.22 20.69 -17.04
C GLU A 153 1.79 22.08 -16.71
N GLN A 154 1.85 22.46 -15.43
CA GLN A 154 2.42 23.74 -14.99
C GLN A 154 3.92 23.84 -15.28
N ILE A 155 4.68 22.76 -15.12
CA ILE A 155 6.12 22.72 -15.43
C ILE A 155 6.34 22.93 -16.92
N ALA A 156 5.56 22.22 -17.77
CA ALA A 156 5.64 22.39 -19.22
C ALA A 156 5.29 23.82 -19.65
N GLU A 157 4.20 24.39 -19.10
CA GLU A 157 3.82 25.79 -19.37
C GLU A 157 4.88 26.80 -18.91
N ALA A 158 5.49 26.58 -17.74
CA ALA A 158 6.55 27.45 -17.23
C ALA A 158 7.81 27.41 -18.11
N TYR A 159 8.14 26.22 -18.63
CA TYR A 159 9.26 26.06 -19.56
C TYR A 159 8.95 26.71 -20.93
N ASP A 160 7.76 26.47 -21.49
CA ASP A 160 7.34 27.04 -22.77
C ASP A 160 7.26 28.58 -22.76
N ASN A 161 7.02 29.17 -21.60
CA ASN A 161 6.96 30.62 -21.39
C ASN A 161 8.32 31.22 -20.89
N ASP A 162 9.42 30.48 -20.96
CA ASP A 162 10.75 30.91 -20.50
C ASP A 162 10.79 31.36 -19.03
N VAL A 163 9.87 30.86 -18.17
CA VAL A 163 9.83 31.16 -16.73
C VAL A 163 10.91 30.34 -15.97
N ILE A 164 11.13 29.14 -16.43
CA ILE A 164 12.17 28.22 -15.93
C ILE A 164 13.03 27.74 -17.10
N ASP A 165 14.30 27.49 -16.84
CA ASP A 165 15.21 26.88 -17.82
C ASP A 165 15.03 25.34 -17.88
N ILE A 166 15.73 24.70 -18.80
CA ILE A 166 15.66 23.25 -19.02
C ILE A 166 16.06 22.45 -17.77
N ILE A 167 17.05 22.93 -17.02
CA ILE A 167 17.50 22.27 -15.78
C ILE A 167 16.44 22.39 -14.71
N GLY A 168 15.85 23.58 -14.53
CA GLY A 168 14.75 23.80 -13.61
C GLY A 168 13.49 22.99 -13.95
N ALA A 169 13.24 22.76 -15.25
CA ALA A 169 12.16 21.90 -15.71
C ALA A 169 12.39 20.43 -15.30
N TYR A 170 13.59 19.89 -15.56
CA TYR A 170 13.91 18.51 -15.17
C TYR A 170 13.94 18.30 -13.65
N ASP A 171 14.49 19.26 -12.88
CA ASP A 171 14.49 19.21 -11.41
C ASP A 171 13.05 19.21 -10.86
N SER A 172 12.20 20.06 -11.41
CA SER A 172 10.78 20.15 -11.03
C SER A 172 10.01 18.88 -11.37
N ASP A 173 10.26 18.28 -12.54
CA ASP A 173 9.65 17.01 -12.96
C ASP A 173 10.13 15.86 -12.08
N TYR A 174 11.42 15.76 -11.80
CA TYR A 174 11.97 14.78 -10.86
C TYR A 174 11.28 14.88 -9.50
N GLY A 175 11.22 16.09 -8.93
CA GLY A 175 10.54 16.33 -7.65
C GLY A 175 9.05 15.92 -7.68
N ASN A 176 8.35 16.22 -8.78
CA ASN A 176 6.96 15.84 -8.98
C ASN A 176 6.77 14.31 -9.05
N HIS A 177 7.66 13.60 -9.74
CA HIS A 177 7.65 12.13 -9.81
C HIS A 177 7.92 11.50 -8.44
N VAL A 178 8.92 11.98 -7.71
CA VAL A 178 9.28 11.49 -6.37
C VAL A 178 8.15 11.70 -5.36
N GLU A 179 7.44 12.82 -5.43
CA GLU A 179 6.28 13.09 -4.56
C GLU A 179 5.19 12.02 -4.75
N LEU A 180 4.82 11.72 -5.98
CA LEU A 180 3.81 10.68 -6.27
C LEU A 180 4.32 9.28 -5.91
N LEU A 181 5.59 8.97 -6.18
CA LEU A 181 6.21 7.69 -5.76
C LEU A 181 6.10 7.48 -4.25
N GLY A 182 6.30 8.52 -3.43
CA GLY A 182 6.16 8.44 -1.98
C GLY A 182 4.74 8.09 -1.53
N VAL A 183 3.72 8.64 -2.20
CA VAL A 183 2.31 8.31 -1.92
C VAL A 183 2.00 6.86 -2.31
N LEU A 184 2.46 6.41 -3.49
CA LEU A 184 2.25 5.04 -3.96
C LEU A 184 3.00 4.02 -3.08
N ASP A 185 4.23 4.29 -2.68
CA ASP A 185 5.00 3.44 -1.77
C ASP A 185 4.29 3.27 -0.42
N THR A 186 3.80 4.37 0.15
CA THR A 186 3.01 4.35 1.39
C THR A 186 1.73 3.52 1.24
N TYR A 187 1.05 3.64 0.11
CA TYR A 187 -0.14 2.86 -0.20
C TYR A 187 0.17 1.37 -0.33
N ILE A 188 1.20 1.00 -1.10
CA ILE A 188 1.66 -0.38 -1.29
C ILE A 188 2.03 -1.01 0.06
N LYS A 189 2.84 -0.33 0.88
CA LYS A 189 3.27 -0.81 2.20
C LYS A 189 2.10 -1.03 3.15
N ARG A 190 1.14 -0.12 3.16
CA ARG A 190 -0.07 -0.23 4.00
C ARG A 190 -0.90 -1.46 3.65
N ILE A 191 -1.06 -1.80 2.36
CA ILE A 191 -1.84 -2.96 1.92
C ILE A 191 -1.05 -4.25 2.07
N ALA A 192 0.24 -4.23 1.73
CA ALA A 192 1.13 -5.39 1.89
C ALA A 192 1.37 -5.76 3.37
N GLY A 193 0.91 -4.93 4.31
CA GLY A 193 1.05 -5.19 5.75
C GLY A 193 2.50 -5.11 6.25
N THR A 194 3.41 -4.53 5.45
CA THR A 194 4.79 -4.30 5.87
C THR A 194 4.81 -3.12 6.83
N LYS A 195 4.99 -3.39 8.14
CA LYS A 195 5.22 -2.33 9.12
C LYS A 195 6.60 -1.70 8.85
N TYR A 196 6.66 -0.36 8.93
CA TYR A 196 7.93 0.33 9.05
C TYR A 196 8.65 -0.20 10.31
N THR A 197 9.79 -0.82 10.16
CA THR A 197 10.77 -1.03 11.22
C THR A 197 11.68 0.17 11.28
#